data_cbb507d01f3bcf67f3a87b194b88c7d5
#
_entry.id   cbb507d01f3bcf67f3a87b194b88c7d5
#
_cell.length_a   1.000
_cell.length_b   1.000
_cell.length_c   1.000
_cell.angle_alpha   90.00
_cell.angle_beta   90.00
_cell.angle_gamma   90.00
#
_symmetry.space_group_name_H-M   'P 1'
#
loop_
_entity.id
_entity.type
_entity.pdbx_description
1 polymer ?
#
loop_
_entity_poly.entity_id
_entity_poly.type
_entity_poly.pdbx_seq_one_letter_code
_entity_poly.pdbx_strand_id
1 'polypeptide(L)'
;GMIKKIIPAFFCLLAGTPSFAQGKNDSVVTVGNKTITLSEVVVNNQLNVPAFITRIKNDTSFYKAFRNLHILGFTAINDIRMNNGDGKIKAGLRSTTKQLRSNNCRSMQTIEEQVTGDIYDENRNFNYYTAQMYASLFFTKDSVCGENNIVTGTAFSTAGKSGVEKNKEQLKMLFFNPGKRINRLPFISNKTAIYDDEMADKYDMSIDIDMFKSQSCYIFTQKVKPENKDDVIVDEMTTWFNDQTFEVVARNYSLSYSAGVYDFKVQMEVVMTKFGEYLVPSVIRYIGNWKAIFKPRERGIFTATLFDFN
;
A
#
# COMPACT_ATOMS: atom_id res chain seq x y z
N GLY A 1 45.65 -54.44 -52.66
CA GLY A 1 44.37 -54.64 -52.03
C GLY A 1 44.01 -53.50 -51.10
N MET A 2 43.08 -52.63 -51.54
CA MET A 2 42.52 -51.55 -50.70
C MET A 2 41.36 -52.05 -49.87
N ILE A 3 41.50 -51.99 -48.55
CA ILE A 3 40.42 -52.31 -47.60
C ILE A 3 39.66 -51.02 -47.35
N LYS A 4 38.38 -50.94 -47.84
CA LYS A 4 37.47 -49.87 -47.50
C LYS A 4 36.88 -50.15 -46.10
N LYS A 5 37.14 -49.22 -45.16
CA LYS A 5 36.48 -49.19 -43.84
C LYS A 5 35.11 -48.55 -44.00
N ILE A 6 34.08 -49.30 -43.69
CA ILE A 6 32.67 -48.83 -43.56
C ILE A 6 32.50 -48.37 -42.14
N ILE A 7 32.13 -47.07 -41.92
CA ILE A 7 31.77 -46.50 -40.65
C ILE A 7 30.26 -46.53 -40.53
N PRO A 8 29.64 -47.17 -39.55
CA PRO A 8 28.18 -47.09 -39.33
C PRO A 8 27.82 -45.74 -38.72
N ALA A 9 26.96 -44.99 -39.40
CA ALA A 9 26.34 -43.77 -38.87
C ALA A 9 25.33 -44.15 -37.78
N PHE A 10 25.61 -43.74 -36.54
CA PHE A 10 24.71 -43.90 -35.41
C PHE A 10 23.71 -42.75 -35.45
N PHE A 11 22.47 -43.06 -35.83
CA PHE A 11 21.36 -42.12 -35.87
C PHE A 11 20.75 -42.01 -34.48
N CYS A 12 21.14 -40.99 -33.69
CA CYS A 12 20.47 -40.65 -32.41
C CYS A 12 19.10 -40.08 -32.68
N LEU A 13 18.06 -40.86 -32.48
CA LEU A 13 16.67 -40.39 -32.36
C LEU A 13 16.56 -39.63 -31.03
N LEU A 14 16.55 -38.31 -31.11
CA LEU A 14 16.11 -37.42 -30.03
C LEU A 14 14.58 -37.53 -29.92
N ALA A 15 14.13 -38.38 -29.02
CA ALA A 15 12.73 -38.42 -28.59
C ALA A 15 12.50 -37.11 -27.77
N GLY A 16 11.96 -36.09 -28.42
CA GLY A 16 11.43 -34.92 -27.77
C GLY A 16 10.23 -35.33 -26.91
N THR A 17 10.40 -35.34 -25.58
CA THR A 17 9.28 -35.41 -24.65
C THR A 17 8.46 -34.14 -24.76
N PRO A 18 7.13 -34.23 -25.07
CA PRO A 18 6.29 -33.05 -25.01
C PRO A 18 6.26 -32.56 -23.53
N SER A 19 6.83 -31.40 -23.26
CA SER A 19 6.57 -30.67 -22.02
C SER A 19 5.11 -30.28 -22.04
N PHE A 20 4.27 -31.02 -21.35
CA PHE A 20 2.93 -30.56 -21.00
C PHE A 20 3.13 -29.39 -20.06
N ALA A 21 2.98 -28.17 -20.56
CA ALA A 21 2.70 -27.01 -19.71
C ALA A 21 1.42 -27.35 -18.95
N GLN A 22 1.52 -27.62 -17.65
CA GLN A 22 0.36 -27.73 -16.79
C GLN A 22 -0.35 -26.38 -16.86
N GLY A 23 -1.46 -26.32 -17.60
CA GLY A 23 -2.35 -25.18 -17.57
C GLY A 23 -2.81 -25.00 -16.13
N LYS A 24 -2.61 -23.80 -15.57
CA LYS A 24 -3.18 -23.42 -14.27
C LYS A 24 -4.68 -23.64 -14.37
N ASN A 25 -5.23 -24.59 -13.63
CA ASN A 25 -6.65 -24.81 -13.52
C ASN A 25 -7.25 -23.78 -12.56
N ASP A 26 -7.36 -22.56 -13.02
CA ASP A 26 -7.98 -21.51 -12.24
C ASP A 26 -9.50 -21.67 -12.30
N SER A 27 -10.16 -21.61 -11.16
CA SER A 27 -11.62 -21.64 -11.04
C SER A 27 -12.14 -20.22 -10.88
N VAL A 28 -13.38 -19.96 -11.31
CA VAL A 28 -14.01 -18.65 -11.23
C VAL A 28 -15.23 -18.73 -10.33
N VAL A 29 -15.34 -17.82 -9.37
CA VAL A 29 -16.47 -17.69 -8.46
C VAL A 29 -17.07 -16.29 -8.57
N THR A 30 -18.39 -16.20 -8.62
CA THR A 30 -19.11 -14.92 -8.63
C THR A 30 -19.69 -14.63 -7.24
N VAL A 31 -19.42 -13.46 -6.70
CA VAL A 31 -19.94 -12.96 -5.41
C VAL A 31 -20.58 -11.60 -5.61
N GLY A 32 -21.91 -11.55 -5.66
CA GLY A 32 -22.64 -10.35 -6.12
C GLY A 32 -22.26 -10.04 -7.56
N ASN A 33 -21.81 -8.83 -7.85
CA ASN A 33 -21.32 -8.40 -9.18
C ASN A 33 -19.82 -8.66 -9.39
N LYS A 34 -19.13 -9.32 -8.43
CA LYS A 34 -17.69 -9.53 -8.49
C LYS A 34 -17.37 -10.90 -9.04
N THR A 35 -16.57 -10.96 -10.10
CA THR A 35 -16.01 -12.18 -10.65
C THR A 35 -14.58 -12.36 -10.13
N ILE A 36 -14.31 -13.46 -9.44
CA ILE A 36 -13.05 -13.71 -8.74
C ILE A 36 -12.44 -15.00 -9.27
N THR A 37 -11.20 -14.90 -9.74
CA THR A 37 -10.40 -16.05 -10.17
C THR A 37 -9.69 -16.65 -8.95
N LEU A 38 -9.81 -17.95 -8.76
CA LEU A 38 -9.18 -18.70 -7.68
C LEU A 38 -8.09 -19.59 -8.24
N SER A 39 -6.92 -19.60 -7.61
CA SER A 39 -5.91 -20.62 -7.90
C SER A 39 -6.38 -22.00 -7.45
N GLU A 40 -5.83 -23.05 -8.04
CA GLU A 40 -6.14 -24.44 -7.68
C GLU A 40 -5.91 -24.73 -6.18
N VAL A 41 -4.88 -24.13 -5.59
CA VAL A 41 -4.58 -24.29 -4.16
C VAL A 41 -5.69 -23.72 -3.28
N VAL A 42 -6.26 -22.56 -3.64
CA VAL A 42 -7.39 -21.93 -2.92
C VAL A 42 -8.65 -22.81 -3.02
N VAL A 43 -8.91 -23.36 -4.19
CA VAL A 43 -10.05 -24.29 -4.40
C VAL A 43 -9.90 -25.52 -3.51
N ASN A 44 -8.72 -26.11 -3.46
CA ASN A 44 -8.42 -27.28 -2.64
C ASN A 44 -8.53 -26.99 -1.13
N ASN A 45 -8.23 -25.77 -0.70
CA ASN A 45 -8.39 -25.33 0.69
C ASN A 45 -9.85 -25.00 1.08
N GLN A 46 -10.79 -25.12 0.15
CA GLN A 46 -12.22 -24.89 0.39
C GLN A 46 -12.54 -23.51 1.03
N LEU A 47 -11.83 -22.45 0.63
CA LEU A 47 -12.10 -21.10 1.10
C LEU A 47 -13.56 -20.72 0.83
N ASN A 48 -14.28 -20.29 1.88
CA ASN A 48 -15.59 -19.68 1.71
C ASN A 48 -15.44 -18.26 1.14
N VAL A 49 -15.36 -18.14 -0.18
CA VAL A 49 -15.10 -16.88 -0.88
C VAL A 49 -16.14 -15.81 -0.58
N PRO A 50 -17.46 -16.06 -0.56
CA PRO A 50 -18.45 -15.05 -0.17
C PRO A 50 -18.21 -14.47 1.22
N ALA A 51 -17.93 -15.33 2.21
CA ALA A 51 -17.66 -14.89 3.58
C ALA A 51 -16.34 -14.10 3.65
N PHE A 52 -15.31 -14.52 2.91
CA PHE A 52 -14.03 -13.83 2.81
C PHE A 52 -14.20 -12.43 2.23
N ILE A 53 -14.90 -12.27 1.11
CA ILE A 53 -15.16 -10.96 0.48
C ILE A 53 -15.96 -10.04 1.41
N THR A 54 -16.99 -10.56 2.09
CA THR A 54 -17.77 -9.81 3.05
C THR A 54 -16.89 -9.31 4.21
N ARG A 55 -16.01 -10.15 4.72
CA ARG A 55 -15.06 -9.78 5.78
C ARG A 55 -14.12 -8.67 5.34
N ILE A 56 -13.52 -8.78 4.14
CA ILE A 56 -12.60 -7.76 3.61
C ILE A 56 -13.31 -6.43 3.38
N LYS A 57 -14.52 -6.46 2.83
CA LYS A 57 -15.34 -5.25 2.62
C LYS A 57 -15.56 -4.50 3.92
N ASN A 58 -15.73 -5.19 5.02
CA ASN A 58 -16.00 -4.62 6.35
C ASN A 58 -14.73 -4.43 7.20
N ASP A 59 -13.57 -4.90 6.73
CA ASP A 59 -12.32 -4.81 7.49
C ASP A 59 -11.87 -3.36 7.65
N THR A 60 -11.54 -3.00 8.89
CA THR A 60 -10.96 -1.70 9.28
C THR A 60 -9.58 -1.87 9.92
N SER A 61 -9.07 -3.10 10.00
CA SER A 61 -7.84 -3.43 10.72
C SER A 61 -6.62 -2.73 10.15
N PHE A 62 -6.54 -2.59 8.81
CA PHE A 62 -5.46 -1.88 8.15
C PHE A 62 -5.40 -0.41 8.57
N TYR A 63 -6.51 0.30 8.55
CA TYR A 63 -6.57 1.69 9.01
C TYR A 63 -6.32 1.79 10.52
N LYS A 64 -6.90 0.88 11.30
CA LYS A 64 -6.70 0.82 12.75
C LYS A 64 -5.23 0.62 13.12
N ALA A 65 -4.47 -0.13 12.33
CA ALA A 65 -3.04 -0.32 12.56
C ALA A 65 -2.26 1.01 12.57
N PHE A 66 -2.57 1.93 11.67
CA PHE A 66 -2.01 3.28 11.71
C PHE A 66 -2.50 4.10 12.90
N ARG A 67 -3.77 3.92 13.29
CA ARG A 67 -4.31 4.58 14.49
C ARG A 67 -3.66 4.07 15.77
N ASN A 68 -3.25 2.81 15.82
CA ASN A 68 -2.52 2.26 16.96
C ASN A 68 -1.19 2.99 17.22
N LEU A 69 -0.54 3.53 16.18
CA LEU A 69 0.66 4.35 16.36
C LEU A 69 0.41 5.60 17.21
N HIS A 70 -0.82 6.10 17.30
CA HIS A 70 -1.16 7.28 18.10
C HIS A 70 -1.17 6.99 19.60
N ILE A 71 -1.28 5.72 20.00
CA ILE A 71 -1.35 5.33 21.42
C ILE A 71 -0.14 4.53 21.89
N LEU A 72 0.84 4.30 21.03
CA LEU A 72 2.05 3.53 21.32
C LEU A 72 3.29 4.41 21.25
N GLY A 73 4.32 4.06 22.04
CA GLY A 73 5.68 4.49 21.81
C GLY A 73 6.35 3.58 20.77
N PHE A 74 7.29 4.11 20.01
CA PHE A 74 8.08 3.35 19.03
C PHE A 74 9.30 4.12 18.57
N THR A 75 10.25 3.42 17.97
CA THR A 75 11.38 4.00 17.23
C THR A 75 11.12 3.86 15.74
N ALA A 76 11.49 4.86 14.94
CA ALA A 76 11.41 4.81 13.50
C ALA A 76 12.70 5.26 12.84
N ILE A 77 13.16 4.49 11.83
CA ILE A 77 14.19 4.93 10.89
C ILE A 77 13.46 5.44 9.65
N ASN A 78 13.68 6.70 9.30
CA ASN A 78 13.03 7.39 8.19
C ASN A 78 14.04 7.74 7.12
N ASP A 79 13.66 7.56 5.86
CA ASP A 79 14.44 8.00 4.69
C ASP A 79 13.47 8.71 3.72
N ILE A 80 13.63 10.02 3.58
CA ILE A 80 12.85 10.87 2.67
C ILE A 80 13.78 11.35 1.58
N ARG A 81 13.42 11.11 0.32
CA ARG A 81 14.21 11.54 -0.84
C ARG A 81 13.30 12.26 -1.82
N MET A 82 13.71 13.47 -2.20
CA MET A 82 13.07 14.23 -3.27
C MET A 82 13.96 14.18 -4.51
N ASN A 83 13.39 13.74 -5.62
CA ASN A 83 14.12 13.55 -6.88
C ASN A 83 13.78 14.64 -7.89
N ASN A 84 14.75 14.97 -8.75
CA ASN A 84 14.53 15.80 -9.93
C ASN A 84 13.86 14.99 -11.08
N GLY A 85 13.71 15.66 -12.24
CA GLY A 85 13.12 15.03 -13.43
C GLY A 85 13.87 13.80 -13.92
N ASP A 86 15.19 13.76 -13.73
CA ASP A 86 16.08 12.69 -14.17
C ASP A 86 16.23 11.56 -13.14
N GLY A 87 15.47 11.61 -12.03
CA GLY A 87 15.51 10.59 -10.98
C GLY A 87 16.69 10.73 -10.01
N LYS A 88 17.52 11.79 -10.11
CA LYS A 88 18.60 12.05 -9.16
C LYS A 88 18.05 12.71 -7.90
N ILE A 89 18.62 12.34 -6.75
CA ILE A 89 18.27 12.93 -5.45
C ILE A 89 18.65 14.41 -5.46
N LYS A 90 17.67 15.26 -5.23
CA LYS A 90 17.81 16.71 -5.12
C LYS A 90 17.89 17.15 -3.66
N ALA A 91 17.06 16.53 -2.79
CA ALA A 91 17.03 16.81 -1.38
C ALA A 91 16.68 15.52 -0.62
N GLY A 92 17.09 15.42 0.63
CA GLY A 92 16.79 14.25 1.44
C GLY A 92 16.93 14.49 2.93
N LEU A 93 16.23 13.63 3.68
CA LEU A 93 16.28 13.54 5.13
C LEU A 93 16.37 12.08 5.53
N ARG A 94 17.43 11.71 6.24
CA ARG A 94 17.51 10.47 7.00
C ARG A 94 17.44 10.80 8.46
N SER A 95 16.59 10.11 9.20
CA SER A 95 16.47 10.34 10.64
C SER A 95 16.10 9.09 11.41
N THR A 96 16.54 9.02 12.65
CA THR A 96 16.03 8.12 13.66
C THR A 96 15.19 8.94 14.62
N THR A 97 13.91 8.61 14.72
CA THR A 97 12.97 9.29 15.61
C THR A 97 12.43 8.32 16.66
N LYS A 98 12.14 8.83 17.85
CA LYS A 98 11.53 8.07 18.94
C LYS A 98 10.25 8.75 19.39
N GLN A 99 9.12 8.08 19.25
CA GLN A 99 7.86 8.53 19.84
C GLN A 99 7.77 8.07 21.29
N LEU A 100 7.55 9.03 22.18
CA LEU A 100 7.37 8.79 23.61
C LEU A 100 5.91 8.97 23.98
N ARG A 101 5.47 8.20 24.99
CA ARG A 101 4.11 8.30 25.58
C ARG A 101 4.22 8.66 27.03
N SER A 102 3.48 9.67 27.45
CA SER A 102 3.34 10.08 28.85
C SER A 102 2.00 10.78 29.09
N ASN A 103 1.30 10.40 30.14
CA ASN A 103 0.05 11.06 30.58
C ASN A 103 -0.98 11.27 29.46
N ASN A 104 -1.26 10.22 28.68
CA ASN A 104 -2.16 10.27 27.51
C ASN A 104 -1.74 11.24 26.41
N CYS A 105 -0.48 11.66 26.41
CA CYS A 105 0.13 12.48 25.36
C CYS A 105 1.22 11.70 24.64
N ARG A 106 1.46 12.02 23.37
CA ARG A 106 2.64 11.60 22.64
C ARG A 106 3.47 12.78 22.21
N SER A 107 4.77 12.58 22.19
CA SER A 107 5.76 13.52 21.65
C SER A 107 6.80 12.72 20.86
N MET A 108 7.55 13.40 20.02
CA MET A 108 8.58 12.74 19.22
C MET A 108 9.91 13.46 19.37
N GLN A 109 10.96 12.67 19.57
CA GLN A 109 12.34 13.13 19.62
C GLN A 109 13.07 12.65 18.37
N THR A 110 13.88 13.52 17.77
CA THR A 110 14.84 13.14 16.74
C THR A 110 16.15 12.75 17.45
N ILE A 111 16.55 11.49 17.29
CA ILE A 111 17.79 10.95 17.88
C ILE A 111 18.97 11.27 16.98
N GLU A 112 18.78 11.04 15.67
CA GLU A 112 19.78 11.32 14.64
C GLU A 112 19.10 11.93 13.44
N GLU A 113 19.80 12.84 12.77
CA GLU A 113 19.33 13.47 11.56
C GLU A 113 20.48 13.73 10.59
N GLN A 114 20.28 13.39 9.33
CA GLN A 114 21.16 13.72 8.23
C GLN A 114 20.34 14.38 7.11
N VAL A 115 20.70 15.61 6.79
CA VAL A 115 20.02 16.43 5.78
C VAL A 115 20.90 16.58 4.54
N THR A 116 20.32 16.50 3.37
CA THR A 116 20.98 16.77 2.08
C THR A 116 20.10 17.66 1.22
N GLY A 117 20.74 18.57 0.49
CA GLY A 117 20.04 19.53 -0.37
C GLY A 117 19.15 20.49 0.40
N ASP A 118 18.12 20.97 -0.26
CA ASP A 118 17.19 21.99 0.23
C ASP A 118 15.89 21.41 0.83
N ILE A 119 15.97 20.31 1.58
CA ILE A 119 14.79 19.66 2.16
C ILE A 119 14.03 20.58 3.12
N TYR A 120 14.74 21.47 3.82
CA TYR A 120 14.20 22.47 4.75
C TYR A 120 14.48 23.89 4.29
N ASP A 121 13.59 24.82 4.65
CA ASP A 121 13.82 26.25 4.63
C ASP A 121 14.63 26.73 5.86
N GLU A 122 14.90 28.02 5.94
CA GLU A 122 15.63 28.64 7.08
C GLU A 122 14.92 28.48 8.43
N ASN A 123 13.60 28.28 8.42
CA ASN A 123 12.77 28.07 9.62
C ASN A 123 12.53 26.57 9.90
N ARG A 124 13.25 25.69 9.22
CA ARG A 124 13.10 24.23 9.30
C ARG A 124 11.71 23.70 8.89
N ASN A 125 11.00 24.41 8.02
CA ASN A 125 9.83 23.86 7.36
C ASN A 125 10.26 23.10 6.11
N PHE A 126 9.55 22.02 5.77
CA PHE A 126 9.83 21.30 4.54
C PHE A 126 9.55 22.17 3.31
N ASN A 127 10.51 22.27 2.42
CA ASN A 127 10.35 22.96 1.13
C ASN A 127 9.42 22.21 0.14
N TYR A 128 9.21 20.92 0.36
CA TYR A 128 8.43 20.05 -0.51
C TYR A 128 7.08 19.71 0.12
N TYR A 129 6.01 19.90 -0.64
CA TYR A 129 4.64 19.61 -0.20
C TYR A 129 4.44 18.12 0.16
N THR A 130 5.01 17.21 -0.64
CA THR A 130 4.93 15.77 -0.38
C THR A 130 5.71 15.36 0.87
N ALA A 131 6.85 15.99 1.16
CA ALA A 131 7.59 15.80 2.41
C ALA A 131 6.81 16.36 3.62
N GLN A 132 6.16 17.52 3.49
CA GLN A 132 5.28 18.07 4.52
C GLN A 132 4.11 17.12 4.81
N MET A 133 3.51 16.56 3.76
CA MET A 133 2.40 15.61 3.91
C MET A 133 2.86 14.35 4.66
N TYR A 134 3.99 13.76 4.27
CA TYR A 134 4.58 12.61 4.96
C TYR A 134 4.86 12.92 6.44
N ALA A 135 5.54 14.03 6.72
CA ALA A 135 5.83 14.45 8.10
C ALA A 135 4.55 14.61 8.92
N SER A 136 3.49 15.17 8.34
CA SER A 136 2.19 15.30 9.02
C SER A 136 1.48 13.98 9.32
N LEU A 137 1.87 12.89 8.66
CA LEU A 137 1.33 11.56 8.89
C LEU A 137 2.12 10.79 9.96
N PHE A 138 3.44 10.92 9.96
CA PHE A 138 4.33 10.03 10.71
C PHE A 138 5.17 10.73 11.76
N PHE A 139 5.31 12.05 11.69
CA PHE A 139 6.03 12.81 12.72
C PHE A 139 5.05 13.52 13.64
N THR A 140 5.35 13.48 14.92
CA THR A 140 4.59 14.23 15.94
C THR A 140 5.27 15.55 16.18
N LYS A 141 4.58 16.64 15.86
CA LYS A 141 5.03 17.99 16.20
C LYS A 141 4.52 18.32 17.59
N ASP A 142 5.41 18.82 18.45
CA ASP A 142 5.10 19.18 19.84
C ASP A 142 4.54 18.00 20.66
N SER A 143 3.66 18.26 21.61
CA SER A 143 2.98 17.25 22.39
C SER A 143 1.50 17.19 21.99
N VAL A 144 1.04 15.98 21.62
CA VAL A 144 -0.35 15.73 21.22
C VAL A 144 -1.03 14.83 22.24
N CYS A 145 -2.12 15.31 22.82
CA CYS A 145 -2.82 14.64 23.93
C CYS A 145 -4.24 14.24 23.56
N GLY A 146 -4.79 13.26 24.29
CA GLY A 146 -6.20 12.85 24.17
C GLY A 146 -6.53 12.05 22.92
N GLU A 147 -5.53 11.59 22.16
CA GLU A 147 -5.78 10.71 21.01
C GLU A 147 -6.10 9.29 21.45
N ASN A 148 -6.87 8.61 20.60
CA ASN A 148 -7.22 7.20 20.74
C ASN A 148 -7.04 6.47 19.41
N ASN A 149 -7.17 5.15 19.44
CA ASN A 149 -7.10 4.28 18.26
C ASN A 149 -8.49 3.87 17.73
N ILE A 150 -9.55 4.51 18.16
CA ILE A 150 -10.90 4.18 17.73
C ILE A 150 -11.07 4.59 16.27
N VAL A 151 -11.54 3.65 15.46
CA VAL A 151 -11.93 3.88 14.08
C VAL A 151 -13.45 3.93 14.03
N THR A 152 -14.01 5.15 13.94
CA THR A 152 -15.44 5.38 13.73
C THR A 152 -15.66 5.81 12.29
N GLY A 153 -16.08 4.87 11.45
CA GLY A 153 -16.31 5.12 10.03
C GLY A 153 -15.02 5.36 9.22
N THR A 154 -15.16 5.94 8.04
CA THR A 154 -14.06 6.17 7.07
C THR A 154 -13.58 7.62 7.04
N ALA A 155 -14.00 8.46 7.98
CA ALA A 155 -13.71 9.89 7.94
C ALA A 155 -12.71 10.32 9.02
N PHE A 156 -11.66 11.05 8.62
CA PHE A 156 -10.90 11.89 9.53
C PHE A 156 -11.77 13.03 10.07
N SER A 157 -11.53 13.43 11.33
CA SER A 157 -12.13 14.64 11.85
C SER A 157 -11.64 15.85 11.03
N THR A 158 -12.57 16.50 10.35
CA THR A 158 -12.34 17.74 9.62
C THR A 158 -12.97 18.94 10.32
N ALA A 159 -13.39 18.78 11.58
CA ALA A 159 -14.00 19.83 12.37
C ALA A 159 -13.00 21.01 12.54
N GLY A 160 -13.45 22.22 12.25
CA GLY A 160 -12.65 23.44 12.38
C GLY A 160 -11.59 23.69 11.30
N LYS A 161 -11.48 22.85 10.27
CA LYS A 161 -10.51 23.04 9.18
C LYS A 161 -11.09 23.80 7.98
N SER A 162 -10.25 24.62 7.33
CA SER A 162 -10.59 25.29 6.09
C SER A 162 -10.80 24.30 4.92
N GLY A 163 -11.42 24.75 3.83
CA GLY A 163 -11.68 23.89 2.68
C GLY A 163 -10.44 23.18 2.12
N VAL A 164 -9.30 23.88 2.03
CA VAL A 164 -8.03 23.33 1.52
C VAL A 164 -7.42 22.31 2.48
N GLU A 165 -7.39 22.64 3.78
CA GLU A 165 -6.88 21.71 4.80
C GLU A 165 -7.76 20.47 4.95
N LYS A 166 -9.07 20.66 4.79
CA LYS A 166 -10.04 19.56 4.79
C LYS A 166 -9.77 18.58 3.64
N ASN A 167 -9.56 19.08 2.43
CA ASN A 167 -9.21 18.26 1.29
C ASN A 167 -7.88 17.52 1.50
N LYS A 168 -6.89 18.19 2.11
CA LYS A 168 -5.60 17.59 2.45
C LYS A 168 -5.76 16.40 3.42
N GLU A 169 -6.58 16.54 4.46
CA GLU A 169 -6.87 15.45 5.39
C GLU A 169 -7.62 14.29 4.72
N GLN A 170 -8.53 14.60 3.81
CA GLN A 170 -9.24 13.56 3.07
C GLN A 170 -8.32 12.80 2.09
N LEU A 171 -7.35 13.49 1.47
CA LEU A 171 -6.34 12.83 0.64
C LEU A 171 -5.47 11.85 1.44
N LYS A 172 -5.22 12.11 2.72
CA LYS A 172 -4.50 11.17 3.61
C LYS A 172 -5.21 9.82 3.71
N MET A 173 -6.55 9.78 3.58
CA MET A 173 -7.31 8.52 3.58
C MET A 173 -6.97 7.60 2.40
N LEU A 174 -6.50 8.14 1.29
CA LEU A 174 -5.99 7.31 0.18
C LEU A 174 -4.82 6.43 0.61
N PHE A 175 -4.03 6.91 1.58
CA PHE A 175 -2.88 6.17 2.09
C PHE A 175 -3.26 5.18 3.21
N PHE A 176 -4.16 5.58 4.10
CA PHE A 176 -4.48 4.77 5.27
C PHE A 176 -5.65 3.82 5.08
N ASN A 177 -6.50 4.09 4.11
CA ASN A 177 -7.68 3.26 3.86
C ASN A 177 -7.97 3.10 2.35
N PRO A 178 -6.98 2.61 1.58
CA PRO A 178 -7.16 2.44 0.14
C PRO A 178 -8.33 1.49 -0.15
N GLY A 179 -9.05 1.78 -1.22
CA GLY A 179 -10.17 0.95 -1.65
C GLY A 179 -11.51 1.24 -0.96
N LYS A 180 -11.55 2.12 0.03
CA LYS A 180 -12.78 2.55 0.69
C LYS A 180 -13.28 3.89 0.11
N ARG A 181 -14.60 4.11 0.18
CA ARG A 181 -15.20 5.38 -0.23
C ARG A 181 -14.71 6.52 0.64
N ILE A 182 -14.22 7.60 0.03
CA ILE A 182 -13.80 8.81 0.74
C ILE A 182 -14.85 9.89 0.48
N ASN A 183 -15.69 10.15 1.46
CA ASN A 183 -16.76 11.12 1.34
C ASN A 183 -16.22 12.55 1.20
N ARG A 184 -16.89 13.36 0.36
CA ARG A 184 -16.64 14.81 0.21
C ARG A 184 -15.31 15.21 -0.44
N LEU A 185 -14.58 14.28 -1.07
CA LEU A 185 -13.51 14.67 -1.99
C LEU A 185 -14.11 15.02 -3.35
N PRO A 186 -13.96 16.25 -3.83
CA PRO A 186 -14.45 16.63 -5.17
C PRO A 186 -13.82 15.71 -6.23
N PHE A 187 -14.64 15.22 -7.16
CA PHE A 187 -14.25 14.41 -8.33
C PHE A 187 -13.66 13.02 -8.04
N ILE A 188 -13.34 12.71 -6.78
CA ILE A 188 -12.59 11.50 -6.40
C ILE A 188 -13.44 10.49 -5.61
N SER A 189 -14.41 10.93 -4.82
CA SER A 189 -15.03 10.14 -3.74
C SER A 189 -15.57 8.77 -4.18
N ASN A 190 -16.18 8.67 -5.33
CA ASN A 190 -16.74 7.40 -5.83
C ASN A 190 -15.68 6.51 -6.50
N LYS A 191 -14.60 7.12 -7.01
CA LYS A 191 -13.56 6.42 -7.76
C LYS A 191 -12.59 5.62 -6.87
N THR A 192 -12.70 5.74 -5.55
CA THR A 192 -11.83 5.02 -4.59
C THR A 192 -12.44 3.72 -4.07
N ALA A 193 -13.75 3.53 -4.21
CA ALA A 193 -14.51 2.50 -3.51
C ALA A 193 -14.53 1.16 -4.27
N ILE A 194 -13.38 0.47 -4.36
CA ILE A 194 -13.21 -0.76 -5.16
C ILE A 194 -14.09 -1.93 -4.69
N TYR A 195 -14.61 -1.87 -3.46
CA TYR A 195 -15.49 -2.92 -2.92
C TYR A 195 -16.98 -2.65 -3.19
N ASP A 196 -17.34 -1.47 -3.68
CA ASP A 196 -18.72 -1.16 -4.02
C ASP A 196 -19.14 -1.88 -5.31
N ASP A 197 -20.40 -2.25 -5.40
CA ASP A 197 -20.89 -3.04 -6.54
C ASP A 197 -20.78 -2.30 -7.88
N GLU A 198 -20.88 -0.96 -7.87
CA GLU A 198 -20.69 -0.09 -9.03
C GLU A 198 -19.26 -0.16 -9.61
N MET A 199 -18.30 -0.59 -8.80
CA MET A 199 -16.89 -0.69 -9.18
C MET A 199 -16.45 -2.12 -9.52
N ALA A 200 -17.30 -3.11 -9.21
CA ALA A 200 -16.96 -4.53 -9.35
C ALA A 200 -16.53 -4.91 -10.76
N ASP A 201 -17.24 -4.42 -11.78
CA ASP A 201 -16.98 -4.73 -13.18
C ASP A 201 -15.71 -4.09 -13.73
N LYS A 202 -15.16 -3.11 -13.02
CA LYS A 202 -13.96 -2.38 -13.43
C LYS A 202 -12.65 -3.08 -13.08
N TYR A 203 -12.72 -4.14 -12.26
CA TYR A 203 -11.54 -4.83 -11.73
C TYR A 203 -11.53 -6.31 -12.09
N ASP A 204 -10.34 -6.80 -12.45
CA ASP A 204 -10.02 -8.22 -12.38
C ASP A 204 -9.61 -8.53 -10.93
N MET A 205 -10.22 -9.59 -10.36
CA MET A 205 -9.98 -10.00 -8.98
C MET A 205 -9.49 -11.44 -8.94
N SER A 206 -8.48 -11.72 -8.11
CA SER A 206 -7.96 -13.05 -7.91
C SER A 206 -7.57 -13.32 -6.46
N ILE A 207 -7.71 -14.57 -6.04
CA ILE A 207 -7.23 -15.06 -4.75
C ILE A 207 -6.27 -16.23 -5.01
N ASP A 208 -5.10 -16.15 -4.39
CA ASP A 208 -4.07 -17.17 -4.37
C ASP A 208 -3.64 -17.49 -2.94
N ILE A 209 -2.80 -18.49 -2.73
CA ILE A 209 -2.12 -18.79 -1.48
C ILE A 209 -0.64 -18.86 -1.74
N ASP A 210 0.15 -18.18 -0.90
CA ASP A 210 1.59 -18.28 -0.90
C ASP A 210 2.15 -17.91 0.49
N MET A 211 3.43 -18.20 0.68
CA MET A 211 4.14 -17.86 1.90
C MET A 211 4.60 -16.40 1.87
N PHE A 212 4.30 -15.66 2.93
CA PHE A 212 4.82 -14.32 3.14
C PHE A 212 5.44 -14.21 4.53
N LYS A 213 6.75 -13.91 4.62
CA LYS A 213 7.48 -13.85 5.90
C LYS A 213 7.23 -15.06 6.80
N SER A 214 7.36 -16.26 6.24
CA SER A 214 7.14 -17.55 6.93
C SER A 214 5.71 -17.77 7.44
N GLN A 215 4.74 -17.03 6.94
CA GLN A 215 3.31 -17.23 7.20
C GLN A 215 2.60 -17.62 5.91
N SER A 216 1.71 -18.61 5.96
CA SER A 216 0.80 -18.92 4.87
C SER A 216 -0.26 -17.83 4.78
N CYS A 217 -0.47 -17.28 3.59
CA CYS A 217 -1.36 -16.15 3.37
C CYS A 217 -2.27 -16.37 2.17
N TYR A 218 -3.54 -15.98 2.30
CA TYR A 218 -4.36 -15.68 1.13
C TYR A 218 -3.90 -14.36 0.54
N ILE A 219 -3.63 -14.36 -0.76
CA ILE A 219 -3.22 -13.18 -1.52
C ILE A 219 -4.41 -12.74 -2.36
N PHE A 220 -5.04 -11.64 -1.98
CA PHE A 220 -6.15 -11.06 -2.72
C PHE A 220 -5.66 -9.89 -3.57
N THR A 221 -5.74 -10.04 -4.87
CA THR A 221 -5.33 -9.03 -5.85
C THR A 221 -6.55 -8.48 -6.57
N GLN A 222 -6.60 -7.16 -6.69
CA GLN A 222 -7.59 -6.39 -7.43
C GLN A 222 -6.84 -5.46 -8.38
N LYS A 223 -7.02 -5.65 -9.67
CA LYS A 223 -6.34 -4.90 -10.72
C LYS A 223 -7.35 -4.29 -11.67
N VAL A 224 -7.24 -2.99 -11.92
CA VAL A 224 -8.14 -2.30 -12.84
C VAL A 224 -7.98 -2.84 -14.26
N LYS A 225 -9.09 -3.07 -14.94
CA LYS A 225 -9.08 -3.43 -16.36
C LYS A 225 -8.58 -2.25 -17.19
N PRO A 226 -7.78 -2.47 -18.23
CA PRO A 226 -7.17 -1.39 -19.02
C PRO A 226 -8.16 -0.33 -19.51
N GLU A 227 -9.35 -0.74 -19.93
CA GLU A 227 -10.40 0.12 -20.45
C GLU A 227 -11.05 1.03 -19.39
N ASN A 228 -10.90 0.71 -18.09
CA ASN A 228 -11.50 1.45 -16.97
C ASN A 228 -10.50 2.31 -16.20
N LYS A 229 -9.27 2.42 -16.67
CA LYS A 229 -8.17 3.06 -15.92
C LYS A 229 -8.45 4.51 -15.54
N ASP A 230 -9.12 5.27 -16.40
CA ASP A 230 -9.44 6.68 -16.15
C ASP A 230 -10.67 6.87 -15.25
N ASP A 231 -11.41 5.80 -14.99
CA ASP A 231 -12.62 5.81 -14.18
C ASP A 231 -12.39 5.57 -12.70
N VAL A 232 -11.20 5.16 -12.33
CA VAL A 232 -10.84 4.73 -10.98
C VAL A 232 -9.63 5.50 -10.45
N ILE A 233 -9.33 5.31 -9.17
CA ILE A 233 -8.12 5.85 -8.54
C ILE A 233 -7.17 4.74 -8.09
N VAL A 234 -7.71 3.61 -7.67
CA VAL A 234 -6.89 2.45 -7.31
C VAL A 234 -6.57 1.67 -8.59
N ASP A 235 -5.32 1.72 -9.04
CA ASP A 235 -4.89 0.96 -10.22
C ASP A 235 -4.76 -0.53 -9.90
N GLU A 236 -4.14 -0.84 -8.76
CA GLU A 236 -3.95 -2.20 -8.28
C GLU A 236 -3.84 -2.22 -6.75
N MET A 237 -4.39 -3.23 -6.13
CA MET A 237 -4.20 -3.49 -4.71
C MET A 237 -4.05 -4.99 -4.46
N THR A 238 -2.96 -5.37 -3.81
CA THR A 238 -2.68 -6.72 -3.35
C THR A 238 -2.58 -6.74 -1.84
N THR A 239 -3.35 -7.59 -1.19
CA THR A 239 -3.35 -7.75 0.27
C THR A 239 -3.06 -9.20 0.63
N TRP A 240 -2.12 -9.39 1.54
CA TRP A 240 -1.80 -10.65 2.17
C TRP A 240 -2.55 -10.77 3.48
N PHE A 241 -3.40 -11.76 3.59
CA PHE A 241 -4.14 -12.10 4.80
C PHE A 241 -3.61 -13.40 5.36
N ASN A 242 -3.26 -13.44 6.64
CA ASN A 242 -2.94 -14.71 7.30
C ASN A 242 -4.10 -15.71 7.07
N ASP A 243 -3.80 -16.93 6.64
CA ASP A 243 -4.80 -17.91 6.21
C ASP A 243 -5.66 -18.46 7.36
N GLN A 244 -5.20 -18.32 8.61
CA GLN A 244 -5.91 -18.78 9.80
C GLN A 244 -6.71 -17.65 10.47
N THR A 245 -6.09 -16.48 10.66
CA THR A 245 -6.70 -15.37 11.41
C THR A 245 -7.39 -14.36 10.50
N PHE A 246 -7.07 -14.35 9.22
CA PHE A 246 -7.48 -13.35 8.21
C PHE A 246 -7.04 -11.92 8.55
N GLU A 247 -6.05 -11.77 9.43
CA GLU A 247 -5.44 -10.48 9.70
C GLU A 247 -4.55 -10.05 8.53
N VAL A 248 -4.50 -8.76 8.28
CA VAL A 248 -3.65 -8.19 7.22
C VAL A 248 -2.18 -8.32 7.64
N VAL A 249 -1.38 -9.00 6.84
CA VAL A 249 0.07 -9.16 7.02
C VAL A 249 0.83 -8.10 6.21
N ALA A 250 0.37 -7.81 5.03
CA ALA A 250 0.93 -6.78 4.15
C ALA A 250 -0.12 -6.27 3.16
N ARG A 251 0.11 -5.07 2.63
CA ARG A 251 -0.68 -4.52 1.54
C ARG A 251 0.19 -3.66 0.64
N ASN A 252 0.13 -3.94 -0.65
CA ASN A 252 0.72 -3.13 -1.70
C ASN A 252 -0.40 -2.54 -2.55
N TYR A 253 -0.29 -1.29 -2.91
CA TYR A 253 -1.28 -0.64 -3.76
C TYR A 253 -0.69 0.50 -4.57
N SER A 254 -1.26 0.71 -5.74
CA SER A 254 -0.95 1.83 -6.62
C SER A 254 -2.20 2.65 -6.89
N LEU A 255 -2.02 3.96 -6.90
CA LEU A 255 -3.06 4.95 -7.08
C LEU A 255 -2.63 5.90 -8.19
N SER A 256 -3.54 6.24 -9.09
CA SER A 256 -3.30 7.28 -10.09
C SER A 256 -4.55 8.11 -10.34
N TYR A 257 -4.34 9.39 -10.62
CA TYR A 257 -5.41 10.30 -11.01
C TYR A 257 -4.83 11.51 -11.73
N SER A 258 -5.47 11.93 -12.80
CA SER A 258 -5.06 13.09 -13.56
C SER A 258 -6.28 13.82 -14.10
N ALA A 259 -6.94 14.61 -13.23
CA ALA A 259 -8.02 15.51 -13.63
C ALA A 259 -8.21 16.65 -12.62
N GLY A 260 -8.66 17.79 -13.11
CA GLY A 260 -8.98 18.96 -12.29
C GLY A 260 -7.76 19.48 -11.52
N VAL A 261 -7.85 19.46 -10.20
CA VAL A 261 -6.84 20.03 -9.29
C VAL A 261 -5.76 19.03 -8.86
N TYR A 262 -5.92 17.77 -9.21
CA TYR A 262 -5.03 16.68 -8.79
C TYR A 262 -4.43 15.95 -9.99
N ASP A 263 -3.13 15.73 -9.94
CA ASP A 263 -2.39 14.87 -10.87
C ASP A 263 -1.34 14.12 -10.06
N PHE A 264 -1.57 12.81 -9.84
CA PHE A 264 -0.66 12.00 -9.07
C PHE A 264 -0.57 10.56 -9.56
N LYS A 265 0.59 9.96 -9.29
CA LYS A 265 0.83 8.53 -9.39
C LYS A 265 1.62 8.09 -8.17
N VAL A 266 1.07 7.16 -7.40
CA VAL A 266 1.60 6.74 -6.09
C VAL A 266 1.64 5.23 -6.00
N GLN A 267 2.70 4.70 -5.42
CA GLN A 267 2.82 3.30 -5.02
C GLN A 267 3.11 3.25 -3.52
N MET A 268 2.43 2.36 -2.83
CA MET A 268 2.59 2.12 -1.40
C MET A 268 2.80 0.64 -1.13
N GLU A 269 3.74 0.34 -0.24
CA GLU A 269 3.95 -0.98 0.34
C GLU A 269 3.92 -0.84 1.86
N VAL A 270 3.08 -1.61 2.52
CA VAL A 270 2.96 -1.61 3.97
C VAL A 270 3.05 -3.03 4.48
N VAL A 271 3.95 -3.28 5.40
CA VAL A 271 4.09 -4.56 6.10
C VAL A 271 3.68 -4.36 7.55
N MET A 272 2.86 -5.26 8.05
CA MET A 272 2.35 -5.24 9.41
C MET A 272 3.17 -6.14 10.34
N THR A 273 3.11 -5.81 11.62
CA THR A 273 3.57 -6.66 12.72
C THR A 273 2.62 -6.56 13.90
N LYS A 274 2.75 -7.42 14.88
CA LYS A 274 2.00 -7.36 16.14
C LYS A 274 2.86 -6.88 17.28
N PHE A 275 2.28 -6.02 18.10
CA PHE A 275 2.77 -5.67 19.42
C PHE A 275 1.65 -5.91 20.44
N GLY A 276 1.75 -6.99 21.22
CA GLY A 276 0.63 -7.48 22.03
C GLY A 276 -0.61 -7.77 21.17
N GLU A 277 -1.71 -7.13 21.49
CA GLU A 277 -2.97 -7.22 20.74
C GLU A 277 -3.06 -6.25 19.54
N TYR A 278 -2.11 -5.31 19.45
CA TYR A 278 -2.15 -4.26 18.42
C TYR A 278 -1.47 -4.71 17.13
N LEU A 279 -2.19 -4.62 16.03
CA LEU A 279 -1.60 -4.65 14.70
C LEU A 279 -1.02 -3.27 14.41
N VAL A 280 0.23 -3.20 13.94
CA VAL A 280 0.92 -1.94 13.64
C VAL A 280 1.73 -2.07 12.35
N PRO A 281 1.94 -1.00 11.58
CA PRO A 281 2.87 -1.03 10.47
C PRO A 281 4.31 -1.13 10.98
N SER A 282 5.11 -2.03 10.43
CA SER A 282 6.54 -2.18 10.71
C SER A 282 7.42 -1.62 9.59
N VAL A 283 6.94 -1.69 8.34
CA VAL A 283 7.62 -1.10 7.18
C VAL A 283 6.59 -0.38 6.34
N ILE A 284 6.91 0.84 5.95
CA ILE A 284 6.13 1.65 5.04
C ILE A 284 7.08 2.14 3.95
N ARG A 285 6.74 1.87 2.68
CA ARG A 285 7.45 2.41 1.52
C ARG A 285 6.47 3.15 0.63
N TYR A 286 6.84 4.34 0.23
CA TYR A 286 6.07 5.21 -0.65
C TYR A 286 6.94 5.67 -1.81
N ILE A 287 6.39 5.59 -3.02
CA ILE A 287 6.95 6.20 -4.22
C ILE A 287 5.85 7.04 -4.83
N GLY A 288 6.06 8.34 -4.94
CA GLY A 288 5.02 9.25 -5.41
C GLY A 288 5.51 10.29 -6.38
N ASN A 289 4.61 10.65 -7.29
CA ASN A 289 4.76 11.72 -8.25
C ASN A 289 3.48 12.55 -8.19
N TRP A 290 3.61 13.79 -7.73
CA TRP A 290 2.48 14.70 -7.48
C TRP A 290 2.65 16.02 -8.20
N LYS A 291 1.55 16.53 -8.70
CA LYS A 291 1.43 17.91 -9.15
C LYS A 291 0.17 18.51 -8.52
N ALA A 292 0.35 19.44 -7.61
CA ALA A 292 -0.73 20.26 -7.07
C ALA A 292 -0.88 21.54 -7.88
N ILE A 293 -2.05 22.19 -7.79
CA ILE A 293 -2.30 23.49 -8.45
C ILE A 293 -1.25 24.49 -7.98
N PHE A 294 -0.67 25.21 -8.92
CA PHE A 294 0.34 26.25 -8.71
C PHE A 294 1.64 25.79 -8.03
N LYS A 295 1.88 24.48 -7.95
CA LYS A 295 3.11 23.90 -7.44
C LYS A 295 3.85 23.13 -8.54
N PRO A 296 5.19 23.14 -8.53
CA PRO A 296 5.96 22.27 -9.41
C PRO A 296 5.66 20.80 -9.11
N ARG A 297 5.88 19.94 -10.10
CA ARG A 297 5.76 18.49 -9.92
C ARG A 297 6.84 17.97 -8.99
N GLU A 298 6.44 17.27 -7.96
CA GLU A 298 7.34 16.66 -6.97
C GLU A 298 7.40 15.14 -7.16
N ARG A 299 8.59 14.58 -7.00
CA ARG A 299 8.85 13.13 -7.00
C ARG A 299 9.52 12.77 -5.70
N GLY A 300 8.81 12.02 -4.86
CA GLY A 300 9.26 11.63 -3.52
C GLY A 300 9.32 10.11 -3.35
N ILE A 301 10.35 9.66 -2.64
CA ILE A 301 10.48 8.30 -2.15
C ILE A 301 10.61 8.39 -0.63
N PHE A 302 9.73 7.69 0.09
CA PHE A 302 9.74 7.66 1.55
C PHE A 302 9.78 6.22 2.03
N THR A 303 10.62 5.93 3.00
CA THR A 303 10.65 4.66 3.69
C THR A 303 10.69 4.91 5.19
N ALA A 304 9.85 4.20 5.93
CA ALA A 304 9.90 4.15 7.37
C ALA A 304 9.97 2.69 7.83
N THR A 305 10.88 2.40 8.77
CA THR A 305 10.93 1.14 9.50
C THR A 305 10.65 1.44 10.96
N LEU A 306 9.59 0.84 11.51
CA LEU A 306 9.10 1.08 12.86
C LEU A 306 9.36 -0.17 13.71
N PHE A 307 9.89 0.03 14.91
CA PHE A 307 10.27 -1.04 15.83
C PHE A 307 10.33 -0.52 17.28
N ASP A 308 10.71 -1.37 18.23
CA ASP A 308 10.76 -1.06 19.67
C ASP A 308 9.46 -0.44 20.18
N PHE A 309 8.33 -1.05 19.81
CA PHE A 309 7.01 -0.62 20.29
C PHE A 309 6.89 -0.82 21.79
N ASN A 310 6.26 0.15 22.51
CA ASN A 310 6.01 0.12 23.94
C ASN A 310 4.76 0.89 24.35
#